data_bd027333ab4a92f0d186afd2aa55b8db
#
_entry.id   bd027333ab4a92f0d186afd2aa55b8db
#
_cell.length_a   1.000
_cell.length_b   1.000
_cell.length_c   1.000
_cell.angle_alpha   90.00
_cell.angle_beta   90.00
_cell.angle_gamma   90.00
#
_symmetry.space_group_name_H-M   'P 1'
#
loop_
_entity.id
_entity.type
_entity.pdbx_description
1 polymer ?
#
loop_
_entity_poly.entity_id
_entity_poly.type
_entity_poly.pdbx_seq_one_letter_code
_entity_poly.pdbx_strand_id
1 'polypeptide(L)'
;MEHLVLLEAGGSEWALPVALVREIAPHAPARPVPDAPGHVAGVVNLHGRILPVVDLRDRAGESGVRPAGAALVVAALPEGLVAVAVDAVGDVVV
;
A
#
# COMPACT_ATOMS: atom_id res chain seq x y z
N MET A 1 -13.32 -20.29 2.50
CA MET A 1 -12.19 -20.10 1.58
C MET A 1 -11.88 -18.61 1.48
N GLU A 2 -10.63 -18.24 1.60
CA GLU A 2 -10.24 -16.85 1.64
C GLU A 2 -10.01 -16.29 0.24
N HIS A 3 -10.50 -15.08 0.00
CA HIS A 3 -10.24 -14.36 -1.24
C HIS A 3 -9.03 -13.44 -1.05
N LEU A 4 -8.19 -13.38 -2.08
CA LEU A 4 -6.99 -12.55 -2.08
C LEU A 4 -7.09 -11.51 -3.20
N VAL A 5 -6.67 -10.29 -2.92
CA VAL A 5 -6.50 -9.29 -3.96
C VAL A 5 -5.02 -9.29 -4.37
N LEU A 6 -4.78 -9.35 -5.67
CA LEU A 6 -3.43 -9.33 -6.22
C LEU A 6 -2.96 -7.90 -6.40
N LEU A 7 -1.72 -7.66 -6.02
CA LEU A 7 -1.09 -6.34 -6.09
C LEU A 7 0.23 -6.47 -6.84
N GLU A 8 0.61 -5.44 -7.57
CA GLU A 8 1.92 -5.37 -8.21
C GLU A 8 2.72 -4.23 -7.62
N ALA A 9 3.94 -4.50 -7.22
CA ALA A 9 4.84 -3.48 -6.71
C ALA A 9 6.29 -3.92 -6.89
N GLY A 10 7.11 -3.04 -7.45
CA GLY A 10 8.53 -3.28 -7.62
C GLY A 10 8.84 -4.48 -8.51
N GLY A 11 8.04 -4.74 -9.52
CA GLY A 11 8.24 -5.88 -10.41
C GLY A 11 7.82 -7.22 -9.83
N SER A 12 7.28 -7.24 -8.62
CA SER A 12 6.81 -8.46 -7.95
C SER A 12 5.31 -8.44 -7.76
N GLU A 13 4.73 -9.63 -7.69
CA GLU A 13 3.33 -9.79 -7.38
C GLU A 13 3.17 -10.10 -5.89
N TRP A 14 2.20 -9.42 -5.27
CA TRP A 14 1.88 -9.58 -3.86
C TRP A 14 0.42 -9.96 -3.74
N ALA A 15 0.04 -10.54 -2.62
CA ALA A 15 -1.35 -10.87 -2.35
C ALA A 15 -1.73 -10.39 -0.96
N LEU A 16 -2.95 -9.89 -0.84
CA LEU A 16 -3.47 -9.40 0.44
C LEU A 16 -4.88 -9.97 0.63
N PRO A 17 -5.20 -10.52 1.81
CA PRO A 17 -6.56 -10.98 2.06
C PRO A 17 -7.57 -9.85 1.88
N VAL A 18 -8.61 -10.11 1.10
CA VAL A 18 -9.66 -9.11 0.84
C VAL A 18 -10.29 -8.64 2.15
N ALA A 19 -10.41 -9.54 3.13
CA ALA A 19 -11.00 -9.20 4.42
C ALA A 19 -10.27 -8.07 5.14
N LEU A 20 -8.98 -7.85 4.83
CA LEU A 20 -8.19 -6.78 5.43
C LEU A 20 -8.33 -5.45 4.69
N VAL A 21 -8.80 -5.47 3.45
CA VAL A 21 -8.87 -4.26 2.63
C VAL A 21 -10.07 -3.41 3.03
N ARG A 22 -9.84 -2.15 3.33
CA ARG A 22 -10.88 -1.19 3.70
C ARG A 22 -11.20 -0.23 2.57
N GLU A 23 -10.18 0.12 1.78
CA GLU A 23 -10.35 1.10 0.72
C GLU A 23 -9.20 0.97 -0.27
N ILE A 24 -9.46 1.28 -1.53
CA ILE A 24 -8.42 1.45 -2.55
C ILE A 24 -8.54 2.89 -3.03
N ALA A 25 -7.50 3.68 -2.78
CA ALA A 25 -7.50 5.10 -3.10
C ALA A 25 -6.45 5.39 -4.18
N PRO A 26 -6.63 6.47 -4.94
CA PRO A 26 -5.59 6.91 -5.88
C PRO A 26 -4.27 7.15 -5.16
N HIS A 27 -3.16 6.93 -5.86
CA HIS A 27 -1.84 7.16 -5.27
C HIS A 27 -1.69 8.61 -4.83
N ALA A 28 -1.10 8.79 -3.65
CA ALA A 28 -0.66 10.08 -3.16
C ALA A 28 0.72 9.89 -2.52
N PRO A 29 1.63 10.85 -2.66
CA PRO A 29 2.96 10.71 -2.09
C PRO A 29 2.92 10.74 -0.57
N ALA A 30 3.75 9.90 0.06
CA ALA A 30 3.89 9.89 1.50
C ALA A 30 4.71 11.10 1.95
N ARG A 31 4.31 11.71 3.06
CA ARG A 31 5.11 12.75 3.69
C ARG A 31 6.09 12.08 4.65
N PRO A 32 7.41 12.22 4.46
CA PRO A 32 8.38 11.58 5.34
C PRO A 32 8.24 12.01 6.78
N VAL A 33 8.50 11.08 7.70
CA VAL A 33 8.48 11.33 9.14
C VAL A 33 9.88 11.00 9.68
N PRO A 34 10.54 11.91 10.41
CA PRO A 34 11.85 11.63 11.00
C PRO A 34 11.78 10.42 11.92
N ASP A 35 12.82 9.59 11.87
CA ASP A 35 12.98 8.41 12.73
C ASP A 35 11.88 7.37 12.58
N ALA A 36 11.13 7.38 11.48
CA ALA A 36 10.16 6.33 11.20
C ALA A 36 10.87 4.99 10.98
N PRO A 37 10.24 3.86 11.34
CA PRO A 37 10.78 2.55 11.01
C PRO A 37 11.08 2.41 9.52
N GLY A 38 12.10 1.62 9.16
CA GLY A 38 12.56 1.51 7.78
C GLY A 38 11.50 1.03 6.79
N HIS A 39 10.48 0.31 7.26
CA HIS A 39 9.38 -0.15 6.40
C HIS A 39 8.28 0.89 6.20
N VAL A 40 8.35 2.03 6.89
CA VAL A 40 7.37 3.11 6.77
C VAL A 40 7.98 4.22 5.95
N ALA A 41 7.39 4.49 4.77
CA ALA A 41 7.85 5.54 3.88
C ALA A 41 7.48 6.94 4.38
N GLY A 42 6.47 7.03 5.24
CA GLY A 42 5.97 8.29 5.78
C GLY A 42 4.51 8.16 6.16
N VAL A 43 3.79 9.26 6.07
CA VAL A 43 2.35 9.29 6.37
C VAL A 43 1.58 9.92 5.21
N VAL A 44 0.31 9.60 5.14
CA VAL A 44 -0.61 10.20 4.18
C VAL A 44 -1.91 10.57 4.90
N ASN A 45 -2.53 11.67 4.47
CA ASN A 45 -3.84 12.05 4.98
C ASN A 45 -4.90 11.54 3.99
N LEU A 46 -5.74 10.62 4.45
CA LEU A 46 -6.87 10.12 3.67
C LEU A 46 -8.15 10.40 4.44
N HIS A 47 -9.01 11.23 3.85
CA HIS A 47 -10.31 11.59 4.43
C HIS A 47 -10.17 12.14 5.86
N GLY A 48 -9.12 12.93 6.12
CA GLY A 48 -8.88 13.51 7.45
C GLY A 48 -8.19 12.57 8.43
N ARG A 49 -7.83 11.36 8.02
CA ARG A 49 -7.08 10.40 8.86
C ARG A 49 -5.63 10.33 8.41
N ILE A 50 -4.73 10.37 9.36
CA ILE A 50 -3.29 10.22 9.08
C ILE A 50 -2.93 8.76 9.21
N LEU A 51 -2.46 8.17 8.11
CA LEU A 51 -2.11 6.76 8.07
C LEU A 51 -0.63 6.59 7.73
N PRO A 52 0.06 5.62 8.34
CA PRO A 52 1.40 5.27 7.90
C PRO A 52 1.34 4.63 6.51
N VAL A 53 2.36 4.90 5.71
CA VAL A 53 2.47 4.34 4.35
C VAL A 53 3.60 3.33 4.31
N VAL A 54 3.29 2.11 3.87
CA VAL A 54 4.28 1.08 3.56
C VAL A 54 4.39 1.00 2.05
N ASP A 55 5.56 1.30 1.50
CA ASP A 55 5.78 1.27 0.06
C ASP A 55 6.44 -0.06 -0.32
N LEU A 56 5.66 -0.97 -0.89
CA LEU A 56 6.17 -2.28 -1.28
C LEU A 56 7.20 -2.17 -2.40
N ARG A 57 7.10 -1.13 -3.22
CA ARG A 57 8.05 -0.94 -4.31
C ARG A 57 9.45 -0.67 -3.76
N ASP A 58 9.56 0.17 -2.74
CA ASP A 58 10.86 0.43 -2.10
C ASP A 58 11.37 -0.80 -1.39
N ARG A 59 10.50 -1.56 -0.75
CA ARG A 59 10.89 -2.81 -0.08
C ARG A 59 11.37 -3.85 -1.08
N ALA A 60 10.89 -3.81 -2.30
CA ALA A 60 11.35 -4.68 -3.37
C ALA A 60 12.64 -4.18 -4.01
N GLY A 61 13.19 -3.06 -3.55
CA GLY A 61 14.46 -2.54 -4.05
C GLY A 61 14.33 -1.72 -5.31
N GLU A 62 13.14 -1.28 -5.66
CA GLU A 62 12.93 -0.47 -6.85
C GLU A 62 12.49 0.94 -6.49
N SER A 63 12.89 1.88 -7.33
CA SER A 63 12.53 3.27 -7.20
C SER A 63 12.26 3.86 -8.58
N GLY A 64 11.61 5.00 -8.63
CA GLY A 64 11.33 5.69 -9.88
C GLY A 64 9.92 6.25 -9.93
N VAL A 65 9.49 6.56 -11.15
CA VAL A 65 8.19 7.18 -11.40
C VAL A 65 7.07 6.16 -11.18
N ARG A 66 6.01 6.59 -10.50
CA ARG A 66 4.83 5.76 -10.31
C ARG A 66 4.09 5.59 -11.63
N PRO A 67 3.68 4.36 -11.97
CA PRO A 67 2.84 4.13 -13.14
C PRO A 67 1.43 4.69 -12.94
N ALA A 68 0.69 4.81 -14.04
CA ALA A 68 -0.66 5.36 -14.02
C ALA A 68 -1.64 4.56 -13.15
N GLY A 69 -1.38 3.25 -12.98
CA GLY A 69 -2.23 2.38 -12.16
C GLY A 69 -1.90 2.39 -10.68
N ALA A 70 -0.95 3.24 -10.24
CA ALA A 70 -0.52 3.28 -8.85
C ALA A 70 -1.67 3.64 -7.91
N ALA A 71 -1.68 3.01 -6.74
CA ALA A 71 -2.76 3.16 -5.78
C ALA A 71 -2.25 3.03 -4.34
N LEU A 72 -3.09 3.44 -3.40
CA LEU A 72 -2.91 3.17 -1.99
C LEU A 72 -4.01 2.18 -1.57
N VAL A 73 -3.60 1.04 -1.04
CA VAL A 73 -4.53 0.04 -0.52
C VAL A 73 -4.57 0.18 1.00
N VAL A 74 -5.70 0.62 1.53
CA VAL A 74 -5.84 0.79 2.98
C VAL A 74 -6.21 -0.56 3.57
N ALA A 75 -5.36 -1.06 4.45
CA ALA A 75 -5.53 -2.36 5.09
C ALA A 75 -5.67 -2.21 6.60
N ALA A 76 -6.53 -3.02 7.19
CA ALA A 76 -6.73 -3.05 8.64
C ALA A 76 -5.87 -4.17 9.24
N LEU A 77 -4.86 -3.78 10.00
CA LEU A 77 -4.00 -4.69 10.73
C LEU A 77 -4.36 -4.64 12.22
N PRO A 78 -3.89 -5.61 13.03
CA PRO A 78 -4.18 -5.56 14.47
C PRO A 78 -3.76 -4.25 15.14
N GLU A 79 -2.69 -3.63 14.64
CA GLU A 79 -2.16 -2.38 15.20
C GLU A 79 -2.93 -1.15 14.73
N GLY A 80 -3.71 -1.26 13.65
CA GLY A 80 -4.47 -0.15 13.08
C GLY A 80 -4.43 -0.15 11.56
N LEU A 81 -4.94 0.91 10.96
CA LEU A 81 -4.96 1.05 9.51
C LEU A 81 -3.59 1.46 8.97
N VAL A 82 -3.25 0.90 7.83
CA VAL A 82 -2.03 1.28 7.10
C VAL A 82 -2.36 1.44 5.62
N ALA A 83 -1.68 2.37 4.95
CA ALA A 83 -1.81 2.55 3.50
C ALA A 83 -0.64 1.85 2.83
N VAL A 84 -0.93 0.88 1.97
CA VAL A 84 0.10 0.14 1.24
C VAL A 84 0.18 0.73 -0.16
N ALA A 85 1.36 1.28 -0.51
CA ALA A 85 1.56 1.88 -1.81
C ALA A 85 2.00 0.81 -2.81
N VAL A 86 1.26 0.71 -3.92
CA VAL A 86 1.49 -0.31 -4.95
C VAL A 86 1.49 0.33 -6.33
N ASP A 87 2.04 -0.38 -7.31
CA ASP A 87 2.07 0.09 -8.69
C ASP A 87 0.77 -0.22 -9.43
N ALA A 88 0.10 -1.30 -9.07
CA ALA A 88 -1.19 -1.66 -9.65
C ALA A 88 -1.96 -2.58 -8.73
N VAL A 89 -3.27 -2.53 -8.85
CA VAL A 89 -4.19 -3.46 -8.18
C VAL A 89 -4.75 -4.39 -9.25
N GLY A 90 -4.60 -5.68 -9.03
CA GLY A 90 -5.07 -6.70 -9.97
C GLY A 90 -6.38 -7.34 -9.54
N ASP A 91 -6.55 -8.59 -9.95
CA ASP A 91 -7.79 -9.33 -9.73
C ASP A 91 -7.91 -9.86 -8.30
N VAL A 92 -9.14 -10.19 -7.95
CA VAL A 92 -9.43 -10.94 -6.73
C VAL A 92 -9.48 -12.42 -7.11
N VAL A 93 -8.72 -13.22 -6.39
CA VAL A 93 -8.64 -14.67 -6.62
C VAL A 93 -8.94 -15.43 -5.34
N VAL A 94 -9.27 -16.70 -5.52
CA VAL A 94 -9.58 -17.58 -4.39
C VAL A 94 -8.40 -18.48 -4.08
#